data_192c3b1a522eff18bcd6cbe405a48112
#
_entry.id   192c3b1a522eff18bcd6cbe405a48112
#
_cell.length_a   1.000
_cell.length_b   1.000
_cell.length_c   1.000
_cell.angle_alpha   90.00
_cell.angle_beta   90.00
_cell.angle_gamma   90.00
#
_symmetry.space_group_name_H-M   'P 1'
#
loop_
_entity.id
_entity.type
_entity.pdbx_description
1 polymer ?
#
loop_
_entity_poly.entity_id
_entity_poly.type
_entity_poly.pdbx_seq_one_letter_code
_entity_poly.pdbx_strand_id
1 'polypeptide(L)'
;ITPVQSKSKTLLHSIGRKEGMANVGEQQDEVLTVDKKLFSEELERLMDCHNKLNALVFFKMVHSAYNKAINDFNQKKLIFYHIHNPDTYAQLNFVQSSPSTKWVMMVRDPVQNCESWIRNKFFEGDYSDVSQMIITMLSELDNIVYSRQNAVGVRLEDLKEHPNKTIPALCKWMGIEEKNSLYEMSAQSKKWWGDPSSPDYKKDGMNPFGKTSISRQVGSILSENDQLILSTLFYPFNVRFGYVEENLEKFKIDLKAIKPMLRNMFDFEHAIMKQAESDVDQFMKSGSYLSFRSTLIRRWDYLDKYLTYAN
;
A
#
# COMPACT_ATOMS: atom_id res chain seq x y z
N ILE A 1 -4.65 -10.19 -25.78
CA ILE A 1 -3.94 -10.37 -24.51
C ILE A 1 -4.25 -11.79 -24.08
N THR A 2 -3.30 -12.69 -24.32
CA THR A 2 -3.40 -14.04 -23.78
C THR A 2 -3.35 -13.89 -22.24
N PRO A 3 -4.33 -14.39 -21.50
CA PRO A 3 -4.20 -14.42 -20.05
C PRO A 3 -2.92 -15.17 -19.75
N VAL A 4 -2.01 -14.54 -19.01
CA VAL A 4 -0.86 -15.27 -18.48
C VAL A 4 -1.45 -16.39 -17.66
N GLN A 5 -1.35 -17.60 -18.16
CA GLN A 5 -1.74 -18.80 -17.41
C GLN A 5 -0.74 -18.95 -16.27
N SER A 6 -1.01 -18.24 -15.19
CA SER A 6 -0.35 -18.53 -13.94
C SER A 6 -0.80 -19.92 -13.51
N LYS A 7 0.16 -20.78 -13.21
CA LYS A 7 -0.09 -22.07 -12.57
C LYS A 7 -0.65 -21.94 -11.15
N SER A 8 -0.78 -20.72 -10.64
CA SER A 8 -1.35 -20.39 -9.35
C SER A 8 -2.87 -20.45 -9.42
N LYS A 9 -3.47 -21.27 -8.59
CA LYS A 9 -4.93 -21.36 -8.41
C LYS A 9 -5.55 -19.99 -8.10
N THR A 10 -4.79 -19.05 -7.56
CA THR A 10 -5.19 -17.70 -7.16
C THR A 10 -5.66 -16.84 -8.34
N LEU A 11 -5.12 -16.99 -9.52
CA LEU A 11 -5.56 -16.23 -10.70
C LEU A 11 -6.88 -16.72 -11.30
N LEU A 12 -7.29 -17.93 -11.01
CA LEU A 12 -8.60 -18.46 -11.41
C LEU A 12 -9.75 -17.85 -10.59
N HIS A 13 -9.45 -17.19 -9.47
CA HIS A 13 -10.44 -16.47 -8.66
C HIS A 13 -10.78 -15.09 -9.20
N SER A 14 -10.06 -14.61 -10.18
CA SER A 14 -10.08 -13.21 -10.57
C SER A 14 -11.36 -12.76 -11.24
N ILE A 15 -12.04 -13.66 -11.97
CA ILE A 15 -13.29 -13.33 -12.65
C ILE A 15 -14.40 -14.17 -12.04
N GLY A 16 -15.27 -13.53 -11.29
CA GLY A 16 -16.47 -14.11 -10.73
C GLY A 16 -16.42 -14.45 -9.25
N ARG A 17 -15.23 -14.55 -8.66
CA ARG A 17 -15.10 -14.73 -7.21
C ARG A 17 -13.79 -14.15 -6.74
N LYS A 18 -13.82 -13.38 -5.68
CA LYS A 18 -12.64 -12.88 -4.98
C LYS A 18 -12.55 -13.59 -3.63
N GLU A 19 -11.37 -14.13 -3.33
CA GLU A 19 -11.06 -14.65 -2.00
C GLU A 19 -11.21 -13.56 -0.96
N GLY A 20 -11.65 -13.88 0.24
CA GLY A 20 -11.95 -12.91 1.29
C GLY A 20 -13.28 -12.16 1.13
N MET A 21 -13.98 -12.33 0.02
CA MET A 21 -15.29 -11.73 -0.23
C MET A 21 -16.43 -12.78 -0.22
N ALA A 22 -16.26 -13.85 0.53
CA ALA A 22 -17.27 -14.91 0.66
C ALA A 22 -18.31 -14.60 1.74
N ASN A 23 -18.04 -13.64 2.65
CA ASN A 23 -18.95 -13.28 3.73
C ASN A 23 -19.71 -12.01 3.36
N VAL A 24 -20.54 -12.07 2.35
CA VAL A 24 -21.38 -10.93 1.93
C VAL A 24 -22.86 -11.25 2.11
N GLY A 25 -23.69 -10.22 2.06
CA GLY A 25 -25.12 -10.32 2.28
C GLY A 25 -25.51 -10.21 3.75
N GLU A 26 -26.80 -10.14 4.00
CA GLU A 26 -27.34 -9.93 5.36
C GLU A 26 -27.08 -11.13 6.29
N GLN A 27 -27.01 -12.34 5.75
CA GLN A 27 -26.83 -13.59 6.49
C GLN A 27 -25.39 -14.14 6.43
N GLN A 28 -24.43 -13.41 5.86
CA GLN A 28 -23.03 -13.84 5.66
C GLN A 28 -22.85 -15.09 4.78
N ASP A 29 -23.84 -15.47 4.02
CA ASP A 29 -23.89 -16.73 3.27
C ASP A 29 -23.70 -16.55 1.77
N GLU A 30 -23.57 -15.32 1.32
CA GLU A 30 -23.38 -15.01 -0.08
C GLU A 30 -21.88 -14.88 -0.45
N VAL A 31 -21.60 -15.15 -1.72
CA VAL A 31 -20.29 -14.91 -2.35
C VAL A 31 -20.46 -13.97 -3.53
N LEU A 32 -19.44 -13.16 -3.79
CA LEU A 32 -19.44 -12.33 -5.00
C LEU A 32 -19.23 -13.19 -6.23
N THR A 33 -20.12 -13.06 -7.19
CA THR A 33 -20.04 -13.75 -8.47
C THR A 33 -20.17 -12.77 -9.62
N VAL A 34 -19.56 -13.12 -10.75
CA VAL A 34 -19.68 -12.40 -12.01
C VAL A 34 -20.03 -13.39 -13.09
N ASP A 35 -21.01 -13.07 -13.92
CA ASP A 35 -21.30 -13.86 -15.12
C ASP A 35 -20.13 -13.70 -16.11
N LYS A 36 -19.27 -14.72 -16.17
CA LYS A 36 -18.07 -14.70 -17.01
C LYS A 36 -18.40 -14.64 -18.49
N LYS A 37 -19.48 -15.31 -18.90
CA LYS A 37 -19.91 -15.34 -20.30
C LYS A 37 -20.37 -13.95 -20.72
N LEU A 38 -21.27 -13.36 -19.93
CA LEU A 38 -21.80 -12.02 -20.20
C LEU A 38 -20.67 -10.97 -20.14
N PHE A 39 -19.71 -11.11 -19.21
CA PHE A 39 -18.53 -10.24 -19.15
C PHE A 39 -17.70 -10.30 -20.43
N SER A 40 -17.38 -11.52 -20.91
CA SER A 40 -16.55 -11.70 -22.12
C SER A 40 -17.27 -11.20 -23.37
N GLU A 41 -18.55 -11.54 -23.56
CA GLU A 41 -19.35 -11.10 -24.69
C GLU A 41 -19.47 -9.57 -24.75
N GLU A 42 -19.66 -8.92 -23.59
CA GLU A 42 -19.75 -7.46 -23.56
C GLU A 42 -18.39 -6.80 -23.79
N LEU A 43 -17.31 -7.36 -23.25
CA LEU A 43 -15.96 -6.84 -23.48
C LEU A 43 -15.59 -6.91 -24.96
N GLU A 44 -15.84 -8.05 -25.61
CA GLU A 44 -15.63 -8.25 -27.05
C GLU A 44 -16.45 -7.24 -27.85
N ARG A 45 -17.74 -7.12 -27.56
CA ARG A 45 -18.63 -6.13 -28.21
C ARG A 45 -18.12 -4.70 -28.10
N LEU A 46 -17.61 -4.32 -26.92
CA LEU A 46 -17.04 -2.99 -26.69
C LEU A 46 -15.73 -2.80 -27.49
N MET A 47 -14.90 -3.83 -27.58
CA MET A 47 -13.66 -3.77 -28.34
C MET A 47 -13.92 -3.62 -29.84
N ASP A 48 -14.91 -4.31 -30.38
CA ASP A 48 -15.30 -4.23 -31.78
C ASP A 48 -15.82 -2.85 -32.20
N CYS A 49 -16.29 -2.05 -31.25
CA CYS A 49 -16.72 -0.67 -31.49
C CYS A 49 -15.54 0.33 -31.64
N HIS A 50 -14.28 -0.13 -31.47
CA HIS A 50 -13.13 0.75 -31.44
C HIS A 50 -12.06 0.34 -32.45
N ASN A 51 -11.72 1.23 -33.36
CA ASN A 51 -10.64 0.99 -34.34
C ASN A 51 -9.23 0.96 -33.72
N LYS A 52 -9.05 1.61 -32.57
CA LYS A 52 -7.79 1.63 -31.82
C LYS A 52 -8.08 1.54 -30.32
N LEU A 53 -7.36 0.65 -29.65
CA LEU A 53 -7.41 0.51 -28.21
C LEU A 53 -6.12 1.07 -27.61
N ASN A 54 -6.26 1.92 -26.60
CA ASN A 54 -5.17 2.28 -25.70
C ASN A 54 -5.49 1.76 -24.29
N ALA A 55 -4.49 1.79 -23.41
CA ALA A 55 -4.61 1.23 -22.07
C ALA A 55 -5.79 1.82 -21.28
N LEU A 56 -6.03 3.13 -21.37
CA LEU A 56 -7.11 3.80 -20.64
C LEU A 56 -8.48 3.43 -21.19
N VAL A 57 -8.64 3.36 -22.51
CA VAL A 57 -9.89 2.95 -23.15
C VAL A 57 -10.21 1.51 -22.77
N PHE A 58 -9.23 0.60 -22.88
CA PHE A 58 -9.39 -0.79 -22.49
C PHE A 58 -9.75 -0.93 -21.00
N PHE A 59 -9.07 -0.20 -20.12
CA PHE A 59 -9.38 -0.16 -18.69
C PHE A 59 -10.86 0.23 -18.44
N LYS A 60 -11.35 1.27 -19.09
CA LYS A 60 -12.76 1.68 -18.99
C LYS A 60 -13.74 0.63 -19.51
N MET A 61 -13.39 -0.04 -20.61
CA MET A 61 -14.22 -1.12 -21.17
C MET A 61 -14.35 -2.30 -20.21
N VAL A 62 -13.25 -2.71 -19.56
CA VAL A 62 -13.25 -3.78 -18.55
C VAL A 62 -14.24 -3.43 -17.43
N HIS A 63 -14.23 -2.20 -16.92
CA HIS A 63 -15.16 -1.76 -15.89
C HIS A 63 -16.62 -1.71 -16.39
N SER A 64 -16.83 -1.29 -17.64
CA SER A 64 -18.18 -1.28 -18.23
C SER A 64 -18.74 -2.69 -18.44
N ALA A 65 -17.92 -3.62 -18.95
CA ALA A 65 -18.30 -5.02 -19.10
C ALA A 65 -18.59 -5.68 -17.75
N TYR A 66 -17.77 -5.36 -16.73
CA TYR A 66 -18.01 -5.83 -15.37
C TYR A 66 -19.36 -5.35 -14.81
N ASN A 67 -19.67 -4.06 -14.93
CA ASN A 67 -20.94 -3.52 -14.47
C ASN A 67 -22.12 -4.23 -15.13
N LYS A 68 -22.05 -4.49 -16.44
CA LYS A 68 -23.09 -5.25 -17.13
C LYS A 68 -23.21 -6.67 -16.63
N ALA A 69 -22.07 -7.35 -16.40
CA ALA A 69 -22.04 -8.73 -15.93
C ALA A 69 -22.60 -8.91 -14.50
N ILE A 70 -22.64 -7.85 -13.70
CA ILE A 70 -23.28 -7.82 -12.38
C ILE A 70 -24.66 -7.16 -12.38
N ASN A 71 -25.24 -6.88 -13.58
CA ASN A 71 -26.51 -6.19 -13.75
C ASN A 71 -26.60 -4.80 -13.09
N ASP A 72 -25.46 -4.10 -12.99
CA ASP A 72 -25.42 -2.72 -12.51
C ASP A 72 -25.42 -1.75 -13.70
N PHE A 73 -26.60 -1.23 -14.03
CA PHE A 73 -26.81 -0.31 -15.15
C PHE A 73 -26.77 1.17 -14.73
N ASN A 74 -26.42 1.47 -13.50
CA ASN A 74 -26.29 2.84 -13.04
C ASN A 74 -25.14 3.55 -13.76
N GLN A 75 -25.37 4.79 -14.16
CA GLN A 75 -24.33 5.58 -14.79
C GLN A 75 -23.20 5.87 -13.78
N LYS A 76 -22.02 5.32 -14.03
CA LYS A 76 -20.82 5.57 -13.22
C LYS A 76 -20.11 6.81 -13.71
N LYS A 77 -19.84 7.74 -12.81
CA LYS A 77 -19.08 8.97 -13.08
C LYS A 77 -17.60 8.84 -12.73
N LEU A 78 -17.26 7.87 -11.88
CA LEU A 78 -15.92 7.66 -11.34
C LEU A 78 -15.60 6.18 -11.32
N ILE A 79 -14.37 5.84 -11.71
CA ILE A 79 -13.77 4.53 -11.47
C ILE A 79 -12.76 4.69 -10.35
N PHE A 80 -12.96 3.97 -9.26
CA PHE A 80 -12.01 3.86 -8.16
C PHE A 80 -11.23 2.57 -8.32
N TYR A 81 -9.92 2.67 -8.50
CA TYR A 81 -9.05 1.53 -8.70
C TYR A 81 -7.98 1.45 -7.63
N HIS A 82 -7.87 0.31 -6.97
CA HIS A 82 -6.87 0.09 -5.93
C HIS A 82 -5.64 -0.59 -6.51
N ILE A 83 -4.48 0.07 -6.40
CA ILE A 83 -3.18 -0.54 -6.64
C ILE A 83 -2.71 -1.12 -5.31
N HIS A 84 -2.72 -2.44 -5.22
CA HIS A 84 -2.29 -3.15 -4.03
C HIS A 84 -0.77 -3.26 -4.03
N ASN A 85 -0.16 -2.84 -2.96
CA ASN A 85 1.29 -2.66 -2.80
C ASN A 85 1.89 -1.60 -3.75
N PRO A 86 3.08 -1.08 -3.46
CA PRO A 86 3.77 -0.16 -4.34
C PRO A 86 4.18 -0.85 -5.64
N ASP A 87 3.27 -0.89 -6.60
CA ASP A 87 3.53 -1.34 -7.95
C ASP A 87 3.91 -0.15 -8.83
N THR A 88 5.20 0.15 -8.87
CA THR A 88 5.76 1.24 -9.66
C THR A 88 5.37 1.16 -11.13
N TYR A 89 5.27 -0.04 -11.69
CA TYR A 89 4.90 -0.23 -13.09
C TYR A 89 3.44 0.15 -13.34
N ALA A 90 2.52 -0.29 -12.49
CA ALA A 90 1.12 0.10 -12.56
C ALA A 90 0.95 1.61 -12.36
N GLN A 91 1.66 2.20 -11.41
CA GLN A 91 1.64 3.64 -11.15
C GLN A 91 2.14 4.43 -12.35
N LEU A 92 3.27 4.09 -12.94
CA LEU A 92 3.82 4.75 -14.14
C LEU A 92 2.87 4.66 -15.33
N ASN A 93 2.24 3.51 -15.56
CA ASN A 93 1.25 3.33 -16.61
C ASN A 93 0.05 4.28 -16.45
N PHE A 94 -0.48 4.42 -15.24
CA PHE A 94 -1.56 5.36 -14.97
C PHE A 94 -1.12 6.81 -15.08
N VAL A 95 0.05 7.16 -14.58
CA VAL A 95 0.62 8.51 -14.72
C VAL A 95 0.73 8.92 -16.17
N GLN A 96 1.19 8.02 -17.04
CA GLN A 96 1.36 8.31 -18.48
C GLN A 96 0.04 8.29 -19.25
N SER A 97 -0.82 7.31 -18.98
CA SER A 97 -2.05 7.10 -19.75
C SER A 97 -3.21 8.00 -19.33
N SER A 98 -3.21 8.49 -18.10
CA SER A 98 -4.29 9.31 -17.53
C SER A 98 -3.75 10.39 -16.61
N PRO A 99 -3.16 11.47 -17.16
CA PRO A 99 -2.56 12.55 -16.35
C PRO A 99 -3.56 13.31 -15.47
N SER A 100 -4.86 13.21 -15.77
CA SER A 100 -5.94 13.79 -14.96
C SER A 100 -6.40 12.91 -13.80
N THR A 101 -5.83 11.71 -13.64
CA THR A 101 -6.18 10.80 -12.54
C THR A 101 -5.88 11.46 -11.20
N LYS A 102 -6.85 11.39 -10.28
CA LYS A 102 -6.67 11.75 -8.88
C LYS A 102 -6.08 10.57 -8.13
N TRP A 103 -5.08 10.84 -7.30
CA TRP A 103 -4.36 9.83 -6.54
C TRP A 103 -4.63 9.96 -5.06
N VAL A 104 -5.21 8.94 -4.46
CA VAL A 104 -5.36 8.84 -3.00
C VAL A 104 -4.29 7.91 -2.49
N MET A 105 -3.36 8.44 -1.71
CA MET A 105 -2.27 7.69 -1.11
C MET A 105 -2.62 7.42 0.34
N MET A 106 -2.89 6.14 0.66
CA MET A 106 -3.01 5.75 2.07
C MET A 106 -1.63 5.71 2.69
N VAL A 107 -1.41 6.58 3.66
CA VAL A 107 -0.14 6.67 4.39
C VAL A 107 -0.34 6.30 5.85
N ARG A 108 0.73 5.85 6.49
CA ARG A 108 0.79 5.45 7.89
C ARG A 108 2.14 5.83 8.45
N ASP A 109 2.27 5.95 9.78
CA ASP A 109 3.58 6.10 10.41
C ASP A 109 4.58 5.10 9.80
N PRO A 110 5.68 5.56 9.19
CA PRO A 110 6.52 4.70 8.37
C PRO A 110 7.29 3.66 9.19
N VAL A 111 7.71 3.97 10.43
CA VAL A 111 8.42 3.02 11.27
C VAL A 111 7.48 1.93 11.77
N GLN A 112 6.27 2.33 12.21
CA GLN A 112 5.22 1.39 12.59
C GLN A 112 4.80 0.50 11.40
N ASN A 113 4.72 1.09 10.21
CA ASN A 113 4.39 0.35 8.99
C ASN A 113 5.51 -0.65 8.62
N CYS A 114 6.79 -0.25 8.71
CA CYS A 114 7.92 -1.15 8.52
C CYS A 114 7.82 -2.36 9.44
N GLU A 115 7.73 -2.14 10.75
CA GLU A 115 7.69 -3.24 11.71
C GLU A 115 6.48 -4.17 11.49
N SER A 116 5.32 -3.58 11.18
CA SER A 116 4.11 -4.35 10.88
C SER A 116 4.26 -5.21 9.62
N TRP A 117 4.90 -4.68 8.59
CA TRP A 117 5.03 -5.35 7.30
C TRP A 117 6.07 -6.47 7.33
N ILE A 118 7.24 -6.22 7.93
CA ILE A 118 8.31 -7.23 8.00
C ILE A 118 8.01 -8.35 8.99
N ARG A 119 7.03 -8.20 9.88
CA ARG A 119 6.81 -9.07 11.05
C ARG A 119 6.80 -10.56 10.71
N ASN A 120 6.00 -10.97 9.75
CA ASN A 120 5.87 -12.39 9.42
C ASN A 120 7.20 -12.94 8.88
N LYS A 121 7.85 -12.22 7.98
CA LYS A 121 9.13 -12.60 7.39
C LYS A 121 10.28 -12.61 8.40
N PHE A 122 10.25 -11.69 9.34
CA PHE A 122 11.19 -11.68 10.45
C PHE A 122 11.10 -12.96 11.28
N PHE A 123 9.89 -13.38 11.66
CA PHE A 123 9.71 -14.62 12.44
C PHE A 123 9.92 -15.90 11.60
N GLU A 124 9.86 -15.83 10.29
CA GLU A 124 10.28 -16.90 9.37
C GLU A 124 11.79 -16.99 9.21
N GLY A 125 12.56 -16.00 9.69
CA GLY A 125 14.01 -15.91 9.49
C GLY A 125 14.42 -15.48 8.08
N ASP A 126 13.47 -14.95 7.30
CA ASP A 126 13.71 -14.55 5.91
C ASP A 126 14.22 -13.11 5.82
N TYR A 127 15.54 -12.96 6.00
CA TYR A 127 16.21 -11.67 5.90
C TYR A 127 16.09 -11.04 4.51
N SER A 128 16.07 -11.84 3.45
CA SER A 128 15.98 -11.32 2.08
C SER A 128 14.68 -10.54 1.88
N ASP A 129 13.57 -11.12 2.28
CA ASP A 129 12.26 -10.46 2.20
C ASP A 129 12.17 -9.27 3.16
N VAL A 130 12.66 -9.41 4.41
CA VAL A 130 12.68 -8.31 5.39
C VAL A 130 13.41 -7.09 4.85
N SER A 131 14.65 -7.28 4.37
CA SER A 131 15.46 -6.18 3.83
C SER A 131 14.81 -5.56 2.58
N GLN A 132 14.26 -6.38 1.68
CA GLN A 132 13.57 -5.89 0.49
C GLN A 132 12.31 -5.09 0.81
N MET A 133 11.55 -5.48 1.82
CA MET A 133 10.37 -4.72 2.27
C MET A 133 10.75 -3.33 2.77
N ILE A 134 11.80 -3.22 3.58
CA ILE A 134 12.28 -1.91 4.07
C ILE A 134 12.83 -1.06 2.90
N ILE A 135 13.60 -1.66 1.99
CA ILE A 135 14.08 -0.98 0.77
C ILE A 135 12.90 -0.43 -0.04
N THR A 136 11.86 -1.23 -0.21
CA THR A 136 10.66 -0.81 -0.95
C THR A 136 10.00 0.40 -0.28
N MET A 137 9.85 0.38 1.04
CA MET A 137 9.27 1.51 1.76
C MET A 137 10.13 2.78 1.67
N LEU A 138 11.45 2.65 1.77
CA LEU A 138 12.36 3.79 1.59
C LEU A 138 12.27 4.36 0.16
N SER A 139 12.06 3.52 -0.85
CA SER A 139 11.90 3.92 -2.24
C SER A 139 10.56 4.61 -2.50
N GLU A 140 9.50 4.26 -1.76
CA GLU A 140 8.20 4.93 -1.84
C GLU A 140 8.25 6.41 -1.45
N LEU A 141 9.24 6.84 -0.67
CA LEU A 141 9.41 8.25 -0.31
C LEU A 141 9.63 9.15 -1.51
N ASP A 142 10.25 8.61 -2.56
CA ASP A 142 10.57 9.32 -3.79
C ASP A 142 9.59 8.98 -4.92
N ASN A 143 8.46 8.38 -4.59
CA ASN A 143 7.46 7.98 -5.55
C ASN A 143 6.93 9.20 -6.32
N ILE A 144 6.95 9.10 -7.65
CA ILE A 144 6.50 10.14 -8.56
C ILE A 144 5.07 10.61 -8.28
N VAL A 145 4.22 9.76 -7.72
CA VAL A 145 2.84 10.10 -7.36
C VAL A 145 2.78 11.21 -6.33
N TYR A 146 3.72 11.27 -5.38
CA TYR A 146 3.76 12.32 -4.34
C TYR A 146 4.04 13.72 -4.90
N SER A 147 4.67 13.81 -6.06
CA SER A 147 4.94 15.09 -6.73
C SER A 147 3.80 15.56 -7.64
N ARG A 148 2.75 14.76 -7.82
CA ARG A 148 1.62 15.10 -8.69
C ARG A 148 0.67 16.08 -8.00
N GLN A 149 0.20 17.07 -8.75
CA GLN A 149 -0.77 18.06 -8.26
C GLN A 149 -2.11 17.44 -7.84
N ASN A 150 -2.50 16.31 -8.46
CA ASN A 150 -3.75 15.62 -8.20
C ASN A 150 -3.57 14.47 -7.19
N ALA A 151 -2.61 14.55 -6.29
CA ALA A 151 -2.37 13.56 -5.25
C ALA A 151 -2.72 14.11 -3.86
N VAL A 152 -3.32 13.28 -3.02
CA VAL A 152 -3.56 13.54 -1.60
C VAL A 152 -3.10 12.36 -0.76
N GLY A 153 -2.39 12.64 0.32
CA GLY A 153 -2.10 11.64 1.35
C GLY A 153 -3.21 11.62 2.40
N VAL A 154 -3.71 10.45 2.70
CA VAL A 154 -4.68 10.21 3.77
C VAL A 154 -4.02 9.33 4.80
N ARG A 155 -3.82 9.87 6.01
CA ARG A 155 -3.27 9.07 7.10
C ARG A 155 -4.29 8.03 7.54
N LEU A 156 -3.85 6.79 7.67
CA LEU A 156 -4.69 5.70 8.15
C LEU A 156 -5.23 5.99 9.55
N GLU A 157 -4.42 6.63 10.38
CA GLU A 157 -4.76 7.09 11.72
C GLU A 157 -5.95 8.05 11.68
N ASP A 158 -5.89 9.09 10.84
CA ASP A 158 -6.99 10.07 10.71
C ASP A 158 -8.27 9.43 10.17
N LEU A 159 -8.14 8.51 9.21
CA LEU A 159 -9.31 7.80 8.69
C LEU A 159 -9.98 6.93 9.76
N LYS A 160 -9.20 6.29 10.63
CA LYS A 160 -9.73 5.40 11.67
C LYS A 160 -10.18 6.12 12.94
N GLU A 161 -9.52 7.22 13.29
CA GLU A 161 -9.85 7.98 14.51
C GLU A 161 -10.89 9.06 14.27
N HIS A 162 -10.87 9.65 13.09
CA HIS A 162 -11.71 10.80 12.72
C HIS A 162 -12.42 10.62 11.37
N PRO A 163 -13.11 9.47 11.10
CA PRO A 163 -13.74 9.21 9.82
C PRO A 163 -14.72 10.31 9.41
N ASN A 164 -15.48 10.86 10.36
CA ASN A 164 -16.45 11.93 10.14
C ASN A 164 -15.84 13.29 9.73
N LYS A 165 -14.52 13.43 9.79
CA LYS A 165 -13.79 14.59 9.27
C LYS A 165 -13.05 14.23 7.99
N THR A 166 -12.43 13.05 7.97
CA THR A 166 -11.55 12.60 6.89
C THR A 166 -12.33 12.26 5.64
N ILE A 167 -13.44 11.51 5.76
CA ILE A 167 -14.25 11.10 4.61
C ILE A 167 -14.89 12.30 3.91
N PRO A 168 -15.57 13.26 4.57
CA PRO A 168 -16.12 14.45 3.92
C PRO A 168 -15.03 15.29 3.22
N ALA A 169 -13.85 15.46 3.87
CA ALA A 169 -12.75 16.19 3.25
C ALA A 169 -12.23 15.49 1.97
N LEU A 170 -12.12 14.17 2.00
CA LEU A 170 -11.73 13.36 0.85
C LEU A 170 -12.79 13.43 -0.26
N CYS A 171 -14.06 13.32 0.06
CA CYS A 171 -15.17 13.47 -0.90
C CYS A 171 -15.15 14.84 -1.59
N LYS A 172 -14.95 15.90 -0.80
CA LYS A 172 -14.81 17.27 -1.34
C LYS A 172 -13.63 17.37 -2.30
N TRP A 173 -12.47 16.80 -1.93
CA TRP A 173 -11.30 16.82 -2.79
C TRP A 173 -11.50 15.99 -4.06
N MET A 174 -12.15 14.83 -3.97
CA MET A 174 -12.49 14.01 -5.13
C MET A 174 -13.57 14.66 -6.02
N GLY A 175 -14.40 15.54 -5.48
CA GLY A 175 -15.56 16.12 -6.17
C GLY A 175 -16.73 15.15 -6.26
N ILE A 176 -16.93 14.34 -5.22
CA ILE A 176 -18.05 13.39 -5.10
C ILE A 176 -18.92 13.73 -3.90
N GLU A 177 -20.17 13.27 -3.95
CA GLU A 177 -21.11 13.39 -2.84
C GLU A 177 -20.76 12.41 -1.72
N GLU A 178 -20.83 12.87 -0.48
CA GLU A 178 -20.73 12.00 0.69
C GLU A 178 -22.00 11.14 0.83
N LYS A 179 -21.81 9.84 1.08
CA LYS A 179 -22.92 8.88 1.28
C LYS A 179 -22.62 7.96 2.47
N ASN A 180 -23.68 7.52 3.15
CA ASN A 180 -23.55 6.60 4.30
C ASN A 180 -22.77 5.34 3.96
N SER A 181 -22.87 4.83 2.74
CA SER A 181 -22.13 3.65 2.28
C SER A 181 -20.60 3.79 2.32
N LEU A 182 -20.08 5.02 2.44
CA LEU A 182 -18.63 5.25 2.64
C LEU A 182 -18.16 4.93 4.06
N TYR A 183 -19.09 4.78 4.99
CA TYR A 183 -18.84 4.42 6.38
C TYR A 183 -19.07 2.94 6.66
N GLU A 184 -19.38 2.16 5.65
CA GLU A 184 -19.71 0.76 5.75
C GLU A 184 -18.79 -0.09 4.88
N MET A 185 -18.62 -1.36 5.25
CA MET A 185 -17.93 -2.33 4.40
C MET A 185 -18.94 -2.97 3.48
N SER A 186 -18.77 -2.74 2.18
CA SER A 186 -19.67 -3.31 1.17
C SER A 186 -18.92 -3.80 -0.07
N ALA A 187 -19.53 -4.76 -0.76
CA ALA A 187 -19.06 -5.26 -2.04
C ALA A 187 -20.24 -5.63 -2.93
N GLN A 188 -20.28 -5.13 -4.17
CA GLN A 188 -21.42 -5.26 -5.11
C GLN A 188 -22.76 -4.84 -4.47
N SER A 189 -22.77 -3.72 -3.74
CA SER A 189 -23.93 -3.22 -3.00
C SER A 189 -24.47 -4.13 -1.89
N LYS A 190 -23.74 -5.19 -1.54
CA LYS A 190 -24.06 -6.09 -0.44
C LYS A 190 -23.16 -5.77 0.76
N LYS A 191 -23.68 -5.94 1.97
CA LYS A 191 -22.89 -5.82 3.19
C LYS A 191 -21.75 -6.83 3.14
N TRP A 192 -20.54 -6.39 3.42
CA TRP A 192 -19.38 -7.26 3.60
C TRP A 192 -18.96 -7.29 5.07
N TRP A 193 -18.90 -8.47 5.65
CA TRP A 193 -18.64 -8.66 7.08
C TRP A 193 -17.15 -8.66 7.43
N GLY A 194 -16.28 -8.54 6.45
CA GLY A 194 -14.84 -8.52 6.63
C GLY A 194 -14.17 -9.84 6.26
N ASP A 195 -12.85 -9.86 6.38
CA ASP A 195 -12.02 -11.02 6.07
C ASP A 195 -11.89 -11.92 7.31
N PRO A 196 -12.35 -13.19 7.27
CA PRO A 196 -12.21 -14.12 8.41
C PRO A 196 -10.76 -14.40 8.82
N SER A 197 -9.79 -14.17 7.92
CA SER A 197 -8.37 -14.32 8.23
C SER A 197 -7.79 -13.14 9.00
N SER A 198 -8.53 -12.03 9.07
CA SER A 198 -8.09 -10.85 9.82
C SER A 198 -8.17 -11.08 11.33
N PRO A 199 -7.13 -10.69 12.10
CA PRO A 199 -7.19 -10.75 13.56
C PRO A 199 -8.27 -9.86 14.16
N ASP A 200 -8.78 -8.89 13.40
CA ASP A 200 -9.87 -7.99 13.80
C ASP A 200 -11.27 -8.53 13.45
N TYR A 201 -11.33 -9.69 12.79
CA TYR A 201 -12.60 -10.30 12.40
C TYR A 201 -13.35 -10.80 13.65
N LYS A 202 -14.61 -10.41 13.74
CA LYS A 202 -15.54 -10.87 14.76
C LYS A 202 -16.78 -11.47 14.12
N LYS A 203 -17.49 -12.30 14.86
CA LYS A 203 -18.70 -12.97 14.37
C LYS A 203 -19.81 -11.98 13.96
N ASP A 204 -19.83 -10.81 14.54
CA ASP A 204 -20.73 -9.69 14.21
C ASP A 204 -20.16 -8.73 13.13
N GLY A 205 -19.05 -9.11 12.52
CA GLY A 205 -18.37 -8.38 11.47
C GLY A 205 -17.20 -7.53 11.93
N MET A 206 -16.47 -6.99 10.97
CA MET A 206 -15.36 -6.08 11.21
C MET A 206 -15.86 -4.63 11.28
N ASN A 207 -15.32 -3.87 12.21
CA ASN A 207 -15.46 -2.42 12.19
C ASN A 207 -14.48 -1.82 11.15
N PRO A 208 -14.96 -1.12 10.10
CA PRO A 208 -14.09 -0.50 9.11
C PRO A 208 -13.12 0.52 9.73
N PHE A 209 -13.48 1.11 10.87
CA PHE A 209 -12.67 2.08 11.61
C PHE A 209 -12.06 1.50 12.89
N GLY A 210 -11.93 0.17 12.98
CA GLY A 210 -11.24 -0.49 14.09
C GLY A 210 -9.79 0.00 14.23
N LYS A 211 -9.36 0.26 15.47
CA LYS A 211 -8.07 0.92 15.77
C LYS A 211 -6.89 -0.05 15.93
N THR A 212 -7.11 -1.35 15.90
CA THR A 212 -6.06 -2.35 16.16
C THR A 212 -4.83 -2.17 15.25
N SER A 213 -5.05 -1.79 13.99
CA SER A 213 -3.94 -1.59 13.05
C SER A 213 -3.09 -0.35 13.36
N ILE A 214 -3.66 0.69 13.97
CA ILE A 214 -2.96 1.95 14.27
C ILE A 214 -2.45 2.02 15.71
N SER A 215 -2.94 1.17 16.61
CA SER A 215 -2.55 1.15 18.03
C SER A 215 -1.37 0.21 18.34
N ARG A 216 -0.80 -0.45 17.33
CA ARG A 216 0.35 -1.34 17.52
C ARG A 216 1.57 -0.55 17.95
N GLN A 217 2.13 -0.91 19.09
CA GLN A 217 3.40 -0.35 19.53
C GLN A 217 4.55 -0.90 18.68
N VAL A 218 5.49 -0.03 18.35
CA VAL A 218 6.77 -0.37 17.74
C VAL A 218 7.75 -0.81 18.83
N GLY A 219 8.69 -1.68 18.51
CA GLY A 219 9.74 -2.12 19.44
C GLY A 219 9.73 -3.62 19.72
N SER A 220 8.84 -4.37 19.06
CA SER A 220 8.86 -5.84 19.14
C SER A 220 9.92 -6.46 18.23
N ILE A 221 10.35 -5.75 17.19
CA ILE A 221 11.36 -6.17 16.21
C ILE A 221 12.43 -5.09 16.08
N LEU A 222 12.02 -3.85 15.89
CA LEU A 222 12.91 -2.70 15.71
C LEU A 222 13.28 -2.12 17.07
N SER A 223 14.56 -2.20 17.45
CA SER A 223 15.09 -1.56 18.65
C SER A 223 14.98 -0.03 18.57
N GLU A 224 15.26 0.65 19.67
CA GLU A 224 15.31 2.13 19.68
C GLU A 224 16.34 2.68 18.68
N ASN A 225 17.47 2.00 18.51
CA ASN A 225 18.48 2.36 17.52
C ASN A 225 17.98 2.16 16.08
N ASP A 226 17.35 1.03 15.81
CA ASP A 226 16.73 0.76 14.49
C ASP A 226 15.65 1.79 14.16
N GLN A 227 14.82 2.12 15.14
CA GLN A 227 13.78 3.15 15.03
C GLN A 227 14.38 4.54 14.77
N LEU A 228 15.45 4.92 15.48
CA LEU A 228 16.14 6.19 15.26
C LEU A 228 16.67 6.30 13.82
N ILE A 229 17.33 5.25 13.33
CA ILE A 229 17.86 5.23 11.96
C ILE A 229 16.71 5.37 10.96
N LEU A 230 15.69 4.53 11.06
CA LEU A 230 14.58 4.54 10.12
C LEU A 230 13.78 5.85 10.18
N SER A 231 13.43 6.34 11.37
CA SER A 231 12.69 7.61 11.52
C SER A 231 13.46 8.80 10.94
N THR A 232 14.79 8.81 11.09
CA THR A 232 15.63 9.86 10.50
C THR A 232 15.65 9.77 8.97
N LEU A 233 15.75 8.56 8.41
CA LEU A 233 15.69 8.37 6.95
C LEU A 233 14.28 8.67 6.37
N PHE A 234 13.23 8.51 7.17
CA PHE A 234 11.85 8.85 6.83
C PHE A 234 11.46 10.31 7.17
N TYR A 235 12.35 11.12 7.71
CA TYR A 235 12.04 12.46 8.19
C TYR A 235 11.24 13.33 7.20
N PRO A 236 11.60 13.45 5.89
CA PRO A 236 10.83 14.25 4.96
C PRO A 236 9.40 13.76 4.76
N PHE A 237 9.18 12.44 4.82
CA PHE A 237 7.84 11.85 4.79
C PHE A 237 7.06 12.20 6.07
N ASN A 238 7.70 12.07 7.22
CA ASN A 238 7.09 12.36 8.51
C ASN A 238 6.62 13.82 8.61
N VAL A 239 7.44 14.76 8.15
CA VAL A 239 7.08 16.19 8.07
C VAL A 239 5.94 16.39 7.07
N ARG A 240 6.07 15.85 5.87
CA ARG A 240 5.08 16.03 4.79
C ARG A 240 3.68 15.59 5.20
N PHE A 241 3.56 14.50 5.93
CA PHE A 241 2.27 13.94 6.34
C PHE A 241 1.90 14.26 7.80
N GLY A 242 2.65 15.15 8.45
CA GLY A 242 2.32 15.67 9.79
C GLY A 242 2.46 14.64 10.92
N TYR A 243 3.37 13.67 10.78
CA TYR A 243 3.76 12.77 11.87
C TYR A 243 4.71 13.43 12.85
N VAL A 244 5.53 14.36 12.36
CA VAL A 244 6.42 15.21 13.17
C VAL A 244 6.35 16.64 12.68
N GLU A 245 6.58 17.59 13.58
CA GLU A 245 6.79 18.98 13.22
C GLU A 245 8.17 19.17 12.57
N GLU A 246 8.26 20.09 11.62
CA GLU A 246 9.52 20.36 10.95
C GLU A 246 10.53 20.98 11.93
N ASN A 247 11.67 20.34 12.09
CA ASN A 247 12.79 20.80 12.90
C ASN A 247 14.11 20.44 12.21
N LEU A 248 14.58 21.31 11.34
CA LEU A 248 15.78 21.06 10.53
C LEU A 248 17.06 20.94 11.39
N GLU A 249 17.16 21.67 12.49
CA GLU A 249 18.35 21.60 13.37
C GLU A 249 18.42 20.24 14.07
N LYS A 250 17.31 19.76 14.62
CA LYS A 250 17.24 18.41 15.19
C LYS A 250 17.53 17.36 14.11
N PHE A 251 16.96 17.52 12.93
CA PHE A 251 17.17 16.57 11.82
C PHE A 251 18.65 16.51 11.40
N LYS A 252 19.37 17.64 11.34
CA LYS A 252 20.80 17.67 11.05
C LYS A 252 21.62 16.91 12.10
N ILE A 253 21.25 17.05 13.38
CA ILE A 253 21.90 16.33 14.49
C ILE A 253 21.67 14.83 14.35
N ASP A 254 20.41 14.42 14.18
CA ASP A 254 20.02 13.02 14.04
C ASP A 254 20.68 12.37 12.81
N LEU A 255 20.68 13.08 11.65
CA LEU A 255 21.31 12.59 10.43
C LEU A 255 22.82 12.36 10.58
N LYS A 256 23.53 13.24 11.30
CA LYS A 256 24.93 13.04 11.63
C LYS A 256 25.15 11.86 12.59
N ALA A 257 24.27 11.74 13.58
CA ALA A 257 24.37 10.66 14.58
C ALA A 257 24.20 9.27 13.96
N ILE A 258 23.26 9.09 13.03
CA ILE A 258 23.03 7.79 12.40
C ILE A 258 24.09 7.39 11.38
N LYS A 259 24.88 8.32 10.83
CA LYS A 259 25.88 8.04 9.78
C LYS A 259 26.79 6.84 10.07
N PRO A 260 27.49 6.77 11.23
CA PRO A 260 28.32 5.62 11.55
C PRO A 260 27.52 4.32 11.72
N MET A 261 26.27 4.41 12.16
CA MET A 261 25.41 3.26 12.41
C MET A 261 24.99 2.55 11.11
N LEU A 262 24.89 3.27 9.98
CA LEU A 262 24.43 2.71 8.69
C LEU A 262 25.36 1.63 8.13
N ARG A 263 26.62 1.56 8.58
CA ARG A 263 27.60 0.54 8.15
C ARG A 263 27.57 -0.69 9.03
N ASN A 264 26.97 -0.60 10.19
CA ASN A 264 26.85 -1.69 11.15
C ASN A 264 25.55 -2.48 10.91
N MET A 265 25.51 -3.68 11.41
CA MET A 265 24.28 -4.45 11.47
C MET A 265 23.29 -3.76 12.41
N PHE A 266 22.02 -3.78 12.03
CA PHE A 266 20.91 -3.36 12.88
C PHE A 266 20.64 -4.43 13.95
N ASP A 267 19.98 -4.02 15.02
CA ASP A 267 19.66 -4.96 16.10
C ASP A 267 18.69 -6.06 15.61
N PHE A 268 17.74 -5.72 14.72
CA PHE A 268 16.88 -6.73 14.10
C PHE A 268 17.65 -7.69 13.18
N GLU A 269 18.73 -7.24 12.54
CA GLU A 269 19.57 -8.10 11.70
C GLU A 269 20.36 -9.09 12.54
N HIS A 270 20.89 -8.66 13.69
CA HIS A 270 21.50 -9.57 14.66
C HIS A 270 20.52 -10.62 15.16
N ALA A 271 19.28 -10.21 15.44
CA ALA A 271 18.23 -11.11 15.92
C ALA A 271 17.85 -12.16 14.86
N ILE A 272 17.64 -11.75 13.60
CA ILE A 272 17.27 -12.68 12.52
C ILE A 272 18.42 -13.62 12.15
N MET A 273 19.66 -13.11 12.14
CA MET A 273 20.86 -13.92 11.90
C MET A 273 21.01 -15.00 12.97
N LYS A 274 20.82 -14.65 14.26
CA LYS A 274 20.88 -15.60 15.38
C LYS A 274 19.78 -16.65 15.26
N GLN A 275 18.57 -16.26 14.86
CA GLN A 275 17.46 -17.18 14.66
C GLN A 275 17.72 -18.16 13.52
N ALA A 276 18.36 -17.71 12.44
CA ALA A 276 18.71 -18.53 11.28
C ALA A 276 20.03 -19.32 11.45
N GLU A 277 20.68 -19.24 12.62
CA GLU A 277 22.01 -19.85 12.90
C GLU A 277 23.05 -19.55 11.80
N SER A 278 22.95 -18.36 11.20
CA SER A 278 23.78 -17.97 10.06
C SER A 278 25.19 -17.51 10.52
N ASP A 279 26.21 -17.82 9.71
CA ASP A 279 27.55 -17.28 9.89
C ASP A 279 27.57 -15.78 9.57
N VAL A 280 28.21 -14.98 10.44
CA VAL A 280 28.24 -13.51 10.34
C VAL A 280 28.90 -13.06 9.02
N ASP A 281 30.04 -13.67 8.67
CA ASP A 281 30.77 -13.27 7.47
C ASP A 281 30.01 -13.61 6.20
N GLN A 282 29.34 -14.74 6.17
CA GLN A 282 28.48 -15.15 5.06
C GLN A 282 27.26 -14.23 4.96
N PHE A 283 26.64 -13.90 6.09
CA PHE A 283 25.48 -12.98 6.13
C PHE A 283 25.86 -11.60 5.57
N MET A 284 26.97 -11.02 6.04
CA MET A 284 27.42 -9.69 5.60
C MET A 284 27.88 -9.65 4.12
N LYS A 285 28.22 -10.79 3.53
CA LYS A 285 28.54 -10.92 2.10
C LYS A 285 27.31 -11.20 1.23
N SER A 286 26.16 -11.43 1.84
CA SER A 286 24.93 -11.71 1.09
C SER A 286 24.48 -10.51 0.24
N GLY A 287 23.91 -10.79 -0.93
CA GLY A 287 23.41 -9.75 -1.83
C GLY A 287 22.33 -8.90 -1.16
N SER A 288 21.47 -9.48 -0.32
CA SER A 288 20.41 -8.78 0.41
C SER A 288 20.98 -7.78 1.41
N TYR A 289 22.01 -8.18 2.19
CA TYR A 289 22.69 -7.30 3.13
C TYR A 289 23.36 -6.12 2.40
N LEU A 290 24.13 -6.41 1.37
CA LEU A 290 24.85 -5.39 0.60
C LEU A 290 23.90 -4.41 -0.08
N SER A 291 22.79 -4.90 -0.64
CA SER A 291 21.75 -4.07 -1.25
C SER A 291 21.08 -3.16 -0.22
N PHE A 292 20.76 -3.71 0.95
CA PHE A 292 20.16 -2.95 2.03
C PHE A 292 21.09 -1.83 2.52
N ARG A 293 22.37 -2.15 2.85
CA ARG A 293 23.37 -1.13 3.22
C ARG A 293 23.53 -0.06 2.17
N SER A 294 23.64 -0.44 0.89
CA SER A 294 23.77 0.50 -0.22
C SER A 294 22.57 1.46 -0.29
N THR A 295 21.35 0.94 -0.08
CA THR A 295 20.12 1.77 -0.12
C THR A 295 20.08 2.75 1.03
N LEU A 296 20.40 2.33 2.26
CA LEU A 296 20.46 3.21 3.43
C LEU A 296 21.48 4.35 3.24
N ILE A 297 22.69 4.01 2.77
CA ILE A 297 23.76 4.99 2.53
C ILE A 297 23.34 5.98 1.44
N ARG A 298 22.80 5.51 0.31
CA ARG A 298 22.30 6.39 -0.76
C ARG A 298 21.20 7.32 -0.27
N ARG A 299 20.29 6.81 0.55
CA ARG A 299 19.24 7.65 1.16
C ARG A 299 19.82 8.70 2.07
N TRP A 300 20.77 8.31 2.92
CA TRP A 300 21.48 9.24 3.78
C TRP A 300 22.19 10.32 2.97
N ASP A 301 22.97 9.95 1.95
CA ASP A 301 23.70 10.87 1.07
C ASP A 301 22.76 11.88 0.38
N TYR A 302 21.58 11.40 -0.04
CA TYR A 302 20.55 12.27 -0.62
C TYR A 302 20.05 13.31 0.36
N LEU A 303 19.74 12.90 1.59
CA LEU A 303 19.25 13.79 2.65
C LEU A 303 20.31 14.81 3.10
N ASP A 304 21.56 14.41 3.21
CA ASP A 304 22.69 15.27 3.57
C ASP A 304 22.93 16.36 2.50
N LYS A 305 22.87 15.97 1.23
CA LYS A 305 22.95 16.94 0.11
C LYS A 305 21.78 17.91 0.12
N TYR A 306 20.56 17.41 0.33
CA TYR A 306 19.37 18.27 0.39
C TYR A 306 19.51 19.36 1.46
N LEU A 307 19.99 19.02 2.65
CA LEU A 307 20.25 19.97 3.73
C LEU A 307 21.35 21.00 3.38
N THR A 308 22.30 20.61 2.54
CA THR A 308 23.39 21.51 2.10
C THR A 308 22.91 22.55 1.11
N TYR A 309 21.93 22.20 0.26
CA TYR A 309 21.36 23.14 -0.73
C TYR A 309 20.19 23.98 -0.20
N ALA A 310 19.60 23.60 0.92
CA ALA A 310 18.49 24.34 1.55
C ALA A 310 18.95 25.47 2.47
N ASN A 311 20.27 25.63 2.67
CA ASN A 311 20.93 26.76 3.36
C ASN A 311 21.54 27.71 2.34
#